data_4cd59eb3360c0a9829b03cec98f7e5eb
#
_entry.id   4cd59eb3360c0a9829b03cec98f7e5eb
#
_cell.length_a   1.000
_cell.length_b   1.000
_cell.length_c   1.000
_cell.angle_alpha   90.00
_cell.angle_beta   90.00
_cell.angle_gamma   90.00
#
_symmetry.space_group_name_H-M   'P 1'
#
loop_
_entity.id
_entity.type
_entity.pdbx_description
1 polymer ?
#
loop_
_entity_poly.entity_id
_entity_poly.type
_entity_poly.pdbx_seq_one_letter_code
_entity_poly.pdbx_strand_id
1 'polypeptide(L)'
;MSPSPMKITRGISGARWQLTVCDEAALQTLRIETGEEEILLRCLLNRGLSHTANVKKFLAPEFSADLHSPNLLRDMPQAVARLRLAIRDRQRILIVTDFDVDGTTSSVILSQTLKLLGGTDLISCYIPNRFTEGYGLSPQIVEKASKEGFQVIVTADIGIKSHAEARLAHKLGIDLIICDHHLPDGEDVPAEAFAVLCPKGSSGVDYPNKHLAACGVSLKLAQALLADHPKRDAIIASLAKLTAIGTVADMVDLAESENRAIVAHGLKGLSQPSNNPGLRALLKLSNVGDPITPFDVGFKIGPRINAAGRVAHANSVLNLFEAKTDEEAAKLAFQLDEFNSHRQHIQFVLLEKLKKVVEEQKDSLDRVLLFAGSEEEGFHRGVLGIACSKIVEMTGRPTLICAINEEGMAHGSARSIAGFHLVEALDAVSDVLVKYGGHPMAAGFTVKAAQIEEMRWRLNRHASEVLGEEELGRVLTADAELSLDIATVATTKMLARLEPHGIGNPQPLFLMRRLPLRSVQSLKEKHLKLLIGRDRTIIEALWWNAAEYSPALAGAKEVSLMCRLEINSWNNRETRQLKIIDAAIE
;
A
#
# COMPACT_ATOMS: atom_id res chain seq x y z
N MET A 1 -34.17 0.96 24.21
CA MET A 1 -34.34 -0.29 23.48
C MET A 1 -33.05 -0.53 22.70
N SER A 2 -32.29 -1.56 23.06
CA SER A 2 -31.09 -1.95 22.30
C SER A 2 -31.50 -2.27 20.87
N PRO A 3 -30.81 -1.78 19.85
CA PRO A 3 -31.13 -2.14 18.46
C PRO A 3 -30.97 -3.66 18.33
N SER A 4 -31.99 -4.32 17.78
CA SER A 4 -31.93 -5.75 17.45
C SER A 4 -30.70 -6.03 16.59
N PRO A 5 -29.95 -7.11 16.86
CA PRO A 5 -28.82 -7.46 16.02
C PRO A 5 -29.31 -7.66 14.58
N MET A 6 -28.74 -6.90 13.65
CA MET A 6 -29.11 -6.94 12.25
C MET A 6 -28.89 -8.35 11.71
N LYS A 7 -29.89 -8.94 11.05
CA LYS A 7 -29.74 -10.21 10.33
C LYS A 7 -28.51 -10.11 9.44
N ILE A 8 -27.52 -10.95 9.67
CA ILE A 8 -26.34 -11.06 8.82
C ILE A 8 -26.83 -11.53 7.45
N THR A 9 -26.85 -10.62 6.48
CA THR A 9 -27.17 -10.95 5.09
C THR A 9 -25.89 -11.50 4.44
N ARG A 10 -25.99 -12.65 3.77
CA ARG A 10 -24.92 -13.14 2.90
C ARG A 10 -25.24 -12.77 1.46
N GLY A 11 -24.24 -12.19 0.78
CA GLY A 11 -24.32 -11.95 -0.65
C GLY A 11 -24.15 -13.24 -1.46
N ILE A 12 -24.49 -13.18 -2.74
CA ILE A 12 -24.31 -14.31 -3.68
C ILE A 12 -22.84 -14.68 -3.91
N SER A 13 -21.89 -13.78 -3.62
CA SER A 13 -20.46 -14.09 -3.58
C SER A 13 -20.06 -14.90 -2.33
N GLY A 14 -20.98 -15.18 -1.41
CA GLY A 14 -20.71 -15.82 -0.13
C GLY A 14 -20.22 -14.87 0.97
N ALA A 15 -19.93 -13.61 0.65
CA ALA A 15 -19.48 -12.62 1.63
C ALA A 15 -20.57 -12.29 2.65
N ARG A 16 -20.17 -12.09 3.91
CA ARG A 16 -21.05 -11.60 4.98
C ARG A 16 -21.11 -10.08 4.94
N TRP A 17 -22.29 -9.53 5.09
CA TRP A 17 -22.53 -8.11 5.06
C TRP A 17 -22.75 -7.55 6.45
N GLN A 18 -22.09 -6.45 6.74
CA GLN A 18 -22.20 -5.70 7.98
C GLN A 18 -22.48 -4.25 7.68
N LEU A 19 -23.17 -3.56 8.56
CA LEU A 19 -23.36 -2.12 8.54
C LEU A 19 -22.67 -1.52 9.76
N THR A 20 -21.86 -0.51 9.57
CA THR A 20 -21.21 0.19 10.67
C THR A 20 -22.27 0.89 11.52
N VAL A 21 -22.19 0.70 12.83
CA VAL A 21 -23.06 1.39 13.79
C VAL A 21 -22.52 2.80 14.00
N CYS A 22 -23.32 3.80 13.65
CA CYS A 22 -22.96 5.20 13.81
C CYS A 22 -23.33 5.71 15.20
N ASP A 23 -22.49 6.55 15.80
CA ASP A 23 -22.85 7.32 16.98
C ASP A 23 -23.75 8.49 16.55
N GLU A 24 -25.07 8.30 16.76
CA GLU A 24 -26.07 9.29 16.34
C GLU A 24 -25.95 10.62 17.12
N ALA A 25 -25.44 10.62 18.36
CA ALA A 25 -25.25 11.85 19.13
C ALA A 25 -24.07 12.67 18.56
N ALA A 26 -22.95 12.00 18.27
CA ALA A 26 -21.82 12.62 17.60
C ALA A 26 -22.19 13.13 16.20
N LEU A 27 -23.02 12.37 15.46
CA LEU A 27 -23.50 12.76 14.14
C LEU A 27 -24.30 14.06 14.18
N GLN A 28 -25.25 14.18 15.10
CA GLN A 28 -26.04 15.40 15.25
C GLN A 28 -25.20 16.60 15.65
N THR A 29 -24.23 16.40 16.56
CA THR A 29 -23.31 17.46 16.98
C THR A 29 -22.51 17.96 15.77
N LEU A 30 -21.86 17.06 15.03
CA LEU A 30 -21.08 17.42 13.85
C LEU A 30 -21.93 18.09 12.77
N ARG A 31 -23.18 17.65 12.58
CA ARG A 31 -24.10 18.25 11.61
C ARG A 31 -24.41 19.70 11.94
N ILE A 32 -24.65 20.00 13.21
CA ILE A 32 -24.91 21.36 13.67
C ILE A 32 -23.65 22.25 13.53
N GLU A 33 -22.48 21.73 13.90
CA GLU A 33 -21.25 22.52 13.96
C GLU A 33 -20.58 22.70 12.59
N THR A 34 -20.76 21.76 11.66
CA THR A 34 -20.11 21.81 10.35
C THR A 34 -21.04 22.23 9.21
N GLY A 35 -22.35 21.97 9.34
CA GLY A 35 -23.32 22.14 8.26
C GLY A 35 -23.19 21.12 7.13
N GLU A 36 -22.39 20.06 7.29
CA GLU A 36 -22.14 19.04 6.28
C GLU A 36 -23.30 18.05 6.20
N GLU A 37 -23.42 17.41 5.03
CA GLU A 37 -24.45 16.40 4.77
C GLU A 37 -24.23 15.13 5.62
N GLU A 38 -25.34 14.57 6.08
CA GLU A 38 -25.34 13.41 6.98
C GLU A 38 -24.53 12.22 6.47
N ILE A 39 -24.66 11.89 5.19
CA ILE A 39 -23.95 10.73 4.60
C ILE A 39 -22.41 10.91 4.61
N LEU A 40 -21.93 12.13 4.40
CA LEU A 40 -20.52 12.46 4.50
C LEU A 40 -20.03 12.33 5.95
N LEU A 41 -20.82 12.84 6.90
CA LEU A 41 -20.47 12.79 8.34
C LEU A 41 -20.45 11.35 8.86
N ARG A 42 -21.37 10.48 8.43
CA ARG A 42 -21.34 9.05 8.76
C ARG A 42 -20.04 8.41 8.29
N CYS A 43 -19.62 8.67 7.06
CA CYS A 43 -18.34 8.19 6.53
C CYS A 43 -17.14 8.70 7.36
N LEU A 44 -17.17 9.95 7.82
CA LEU A 44 -16.09 10.55 8.63
C LEU A 44 -16.05 9.96 10.05
N LEU A 45 -17.22 9.78 10.69
CA LEU A 45 -17.32 9.13 12.00
C LEU A 45 -16.81 7.70 11.97
N ASN A 46 -17.12 6.94 10.91
CA ASN A 46 -16.62 5.58 10.73
C ASN A 46 -15.08 5.51 10.59
N ARG A 47 -14.44 6.63 10.30
CA ARG A 47 -12.98 6.83 10.27
C ARG A 47 -12.42 7.41 11.57
N GLY A 48 -13.23 7.47 12.62
CA GLY A 48 -12.83 7.99 13.93
C GLY A 48 -12.79 9.51 14.03
N LEU A 49 -13.31 10.24 13.03
CA LEU A 49 -13.29 11.71 13.01
C LEU A 49 -14.54 12.28 13.70
N SER A 50 -14.50 12.37 15.02
CA SER A 50 -15.62 12.81 15.87
C SER A 50 -15.57 14.28 16.28
N HIS A 51 -14.49 15.02 15.95
CA HIS A 51 -14.31 16.44 16.32
C HIS A 51 -14.32 17.33 15.08
N THR A 52 -15.05 18.43 15.15
CA THR A 52 -15.21 19.41 14.06
C THR A 52 -13.89 19.91 13.48
N ALA A 53 -12.89 20.17 14.31
CA ALA A 53 -11.57 20.61 13.85
C ALA A 53 -10.89 19.54 12.96
N ASN A 54 -10.97 18.26 13.37
CA ASN A 54 -10.41 17.13 12.62
C ASN A 54 -11.18 16.91 11.31
N VAL A 55 -12.51 17.03 11.33
CA VAL A 55 -13.34 16.93 10.13
C VAL A 55 -12.95 18.00 9.11
N LYS A 56 -12.84 19.27 9.53
CA LYS A 56 -12.43 20.38 8.65
C LYS A 56 -11.04 20.17 8.06
N LYS A 57 -10.09 19.77 8.88
CA LYS A 57 -8.72 19.47 8.46
C LYS A 57 -8.67 18.30 7.47
N PHE A 58 -9.43 17.25 7.73
CA PHE A 58 -9.49 16.08 6.86
C PHE A 58 -10.08 16.41 5.48
N LEU A 59 -11.13 17.22 5.42
CA LEU A 59 -11.81 17.61 4.18
C LEU A 59 -11.05 18.65 3.34
N ALA A 60 -10.14 19.40 3.97
CA ALA A 60 -9.33 20.45 3.33
C ALA A 60 -7.87 20.34 3.76
N PRO A 61 -7.14 19.27 3.35
CA PRO A 61 -5.73 19.11 3.72
C PRO A 61 -4.87 20.19 3.06
N GLU A 62 -4.04 20.87 3.87
CA GLU A 62 -3.14 21.93 3.42
C GLU A 62 -1.69 21.51 3.58
N PHE A 63 -0.98 21.34 2.46
CA PHE A 63 0.40 20.83 2.45
C PHE A 63 1.35 21.61 3.35
N SER A 64 1.30 22.94 3.32
CA SER A 64 2.18 23.78 4.15
C SER A 64 1.85 23.78 5.63
N ALA A 65 0.56 23.66 5.98
CA ALA A 65 0.08 23.76 7.36
C ALA A 65 0.05 22.39 8.08
N ASP A 66 -0.15 21.30 7.33
CA ASP A 66 -0.30 19.96 7.89
C ASP A 66 1.00 19.17 8.00
N LEU A 67 2.09 19.67 7.42
CA LEU A 67 3.40 19.08 7.58
C LEU A 67 3.99 19.41 8.96
N HIS A 68 4.35 18.39 9.72
CA HIS A 68 5.06 18.58 10.99
C HIS A 68 6.49 19.08 10.78
N SER A 69 7.04 19.76 11.78
CA SER A 69 8.44 20.19 11.75
C SER A 69 9.38 18.96 11.67
N PRO A 70 10.37 18.94 10.75
CA PRO A 70 11.35 17.87 10.70
C PRO A 70 12.17 17.73 12.00
N ASN A 71 12.34 18.83 12.76
CA ASN A 71 13.11 18.83 13.99
C ASN A 71 12.43 18.09 15.17
N LEU A 72 11.20 17.61 14.99
CA LEU A 72 10.54 16.69 15.93
C LEU A 72 11.14 15.27 15.86
N LEU A 73 11.87 14.93 14.80
CA LEU A 73 12.77 13.76 14.78
C LEU A 73 14.07 14.16 15.49
N ARG A 74 14.32 13.55 16.64
CA ARG A 74 15.37 13.98 17.59
C ARG A 74 16.75 14.17 16.97
N ASP A 75 17.16 13.25 16.11
CA ASP A 75 18.49 13.26 15.51
C ASP A 75 18.56 14.07 14.20
N MET A 76 17.48 14.75 13.80
CA MET A 76 17.44 15.55 12.58
C MET A 76 18.53 16.63 12.51
N PRO A 77 18.76 17.46 13.55
CA PRO A 77 19.83 18.47 13.50
C PRO A 77 21.21 17.85 13.31
N GLN A 78 21.49 16.70 13.93
CA GLN A 78 22.75 15.99 13.84
C GLN A 78 22.96 15.42 12.43
N ALA A 79 21.94 14.77 11.85
CA ALA A 79 21.95 14.25 10.47
C ALA A 79 22.22 15.37 9.45
N VAL A 80 21.52 16.50 9.57
CA VAL A 80 21.70 17.67 8.70
C VAL A 80 23.12 18.23 8.80
N ALA A 81 23.62 18.43 10.01
CA ALA A 81 24.99 18.95 10.23
C ALA A 81 26.03 18.01 9.59
N ARG A 82 25.86 16.70 9.76
CA ARG A 82 26.78 15.69 9.22
C ARG A 82 26.77 15.66 7.68
N LEU A 83 25.62 15.70 7.05
CA LEU A 83 25.50 15.70 5.59
C LEU A 83 26.03 17.00 4.97
N ARG A 84 25.75 18.15 5.57
CA ARG A 84 26.32 19.46 5.14
C ARG A 84 27.86 19.44 5.26
N LEU A 85 28.39 18.86 6.36
CA LEU A 85 29.84 18.66 6.54
C LEU A 85 30.43 17.78 5.43
N ALA A 86 29.78 16.65 5.14
CA ALA A 86 30.25 15.74 4.09
C ALA A 86 30.33 16.42 2.72
N ILE A 87 29.33 17.21 2.35
CA ILE A 87 29.33 17.97 1.08
C ILE A 87 30.43 19.03 1.08
N ARG A 88 30.55 19.81 2.17
CA ARG A 88 31.59 20.85 2.31
C ARG A 88 33.01 20.28 2.18
N ASP A 89 33.27 19.14 2.86
CA ASP A 89 34.58 18.51 2.92
C ASP A 89 34.80 17.48 1.79
N ARG A 90 33.90 17.45 0.79
CA ARG A 90 33.92 16.58 -0.38
C ARG A 90 34.03 15.09 -0.05
N GLN A 91 33.35 14.67 0.99
CA GLN A 91 33.26 13.27 1.41
C GLN A 91 32.22 12.52 0.59
N ARG A 92 32.51 11.26 0.25
CA ARG A 92 31.59 10.41 -0.52
C ARG A 92 30.47 9.88 0.37
N ILE A 93 29.25 9.93 -0.16
CA ILE A 93 28.00 9.49 0.50
C ILE A 93 27.39 8.36 -0.31
N LEU A 94 27.12 7.22 0.34
CA LEU A 94 26.39 6.11 -0.24
C LEU A 94 24.95 6.10 0.31
N ILE A 95 23.96 6.18 -0.58
CA ILE A 95 22.55 5.99 -0.24
C ILE A 95 22.21 4.53 -0.49
N VAL A 96 21.74 3.80 0.53
CA VAL A 96 21.34 2.39 0.43
C VAL A 96 19.85 2.29 0.80
N THR A 97 19.03 1.76 -0.11
CA THR A 97 17.58 1.71 0.11
C THR A 97 16.98 0.35 -0.23
N ASP A 98 15.74 0.11 0.21
CA ASP A 98 15.00 -1.05 -0.25
C ASP A 98 14.69 -0.98 -1.75
N PHE A 99 14.33 -2.12 -2.32
CA PHE A 99 14.07 -2.33 -3.75
C PHE A 99 12.62 -2.01 -4.17
N ASP A 100 11.74 -1.68 -3.25
CA ASP A 100 10.34 -1.37 -3.55
C ASP A 100 10.10 0.12 -3.90
N VAL A 101 8.84 0.54 -4.00
CA VAL A 101 8.50 1.92 -4.39
C VAL A 101 8.90 2.92 -3.32
N ASP A 102 8.74 2.59 -2.03
CA ASP A 102 9.09 3.51 -0.94
C ASP A 102 10.59 3.70 -0.86
N GLY A 103 11.36 2.61 -0.87
CA GLY A 103 12.83 2.66 -0.90
C GLY A 103 13.37 3.38 -2.14
N THR A 104 12.85 3.07 -3.34
CA THR A 104 13.33 3.69 -4.58
C THR A 104 13.00 5.18 -4.68
N THR A 105 11.78 5.60 -4.27
CA THR A 105 11.42 7.02 -4.24
C THR A 105 12.20 7.78 -3.18
N SER A 106 12.48 7.17 -2.02
CA SER A 106 13.37 7.70 -0.99
C SER A 106 14.78 7.96 -1.53
N SER A 107 15.34 6.99 -2.26
CA SER A 107 16.67 7.13 -2.89
C SER A 107 16.72 8.33 -3.83
N VAL A 108 15.70 8.50 -4.68
CA VAL A 108 15.62 9.64 -5.61
C VAL A 108 15.48 10.97 -4.87
N ILE A 109 14.63 11.05 -3.83
CA ILE A 109 14.43 12.26 -3.01
C ILE A 109 15.75 12.68 -2.35
N LEU A 110 16.43 11.75 -1.69
CA LEU A 110 17.71 12.01 -1.00
C LEU A 110 18.81 12.39 -1.98
N SER A 111 18.97 11.62 -3.07
CA SER A 111 19.98 11.88 -4.11
C SER A 111 19.79 13.26 -4.73
N GLN A 112 18.57 13.62 -5.16
CA GLN A 112 18.29 14.93 -5.73
C GLN A 112 18.57 16.06 -4.74
N THR A 113 18.17 15.90 -3.49
CA THR A 113 18.40 16.90 -2.44
C THR A 113 19.88 17.15 -2.20
N LEU A 114 20.67 16.09 -2.04
CA LEU A 114 22.10 16.21 -1.77
C LEU A 114 22.88 16.73 -3.01
N LYS A 115 22.47 16.34 -4.22
CA LYS A 115 23.04 16.89 -5.47
C LYS A 115 22.78 18.39 -5.61
N LEU A 116 21.61 18.88 -5.23
CA LEU A 116 21.26 20.32 -5.22
C LEU A 116 22.14 21.13 -4.26
N LEU A 117 22.61 20.53 -3.18
CA LEU A 117 23.50 21.15 -2.20
C LEU A 117 24.98 21.13 -2.61
N GLY A 118 25.31 20.66 -3.80
CA GLY A 118 26.68 20.62 -4.34
C GLY A 118 27.32 19.23 -4.30
N GLY A 119 26.57 18.20 -3.93
CA GLY A 119 27.06 16.82 -3.79
C GLY A 119 27.05 15.99 -5.09
N THR A 120 26.95 16.59 -6.29
CA THR A 120 26.71 15.85 -7.54
C THR A 120 27.67 14.69 -7.78
N ASP A 121 28.96 14.89 -7.55
CA ASP A 121 30.01 13.86 -7.78
C ASP A 121 30.29 13.00 -6.55
N LEU A 122 29.63 13.28 -5.43
CA LEU A 122 29.86 12.65 -4.13
C LEU A 122 28.84 11.55 -3.81
N ILE A 123 27.69 11.57 -4.50
CA ILE A 123 26.53 10.75 -4.16
C ILE A 123 26.49 9.51 -5.05
N SER A 124 26.42 8.35 -4.43
CA SER A 124 26.12 7.07 -5.09
C SER A 124 24.89 6.45 -4.45
N CYS A 125 24.04 5.81 -5.27
CA CYS A 125 22.88 5.07 -4.80
C CYS A 125 23.11 3.58 -5.01
N TYR A 126 22.68 2.77 -4.06
CA TYR A 126 22.77 1.32 -4.12
C TYR A 126 21.49 0.69 -3.61
N ILE A 127 20.91 -0.20 -4.42
CA ILE A 127 19.75 -0.99 -4.04
C ILE A 127 20.18 -2.46 -4.04
N PRO A 128 20.13 -3.16 -2.90
CA PRO A 128 20.49 -4.58 -2.82
C PRO A 128 19.60 -5.45 -3.72
N ASN A 129 20.19 -6.51 -4.28
CA ASN A 129 19.41 -7.48 -5.04
C ASN A 129 18.71 -8.45 -4.07
N ARG A 130 17.37 -8.44 -4.05
CA ARG A 130 16.57 -9.25 -3.12
C ARG A 130 16.80 -10.76 -3.21
N PHE A 131 17.28 -11.27 -4.37
CA PHE A 131 17.45 -12.70 -4.61
C PHE A 131 18.84 -13.19 -4.18
N THR A 132 19.87 -12.35 -4.35
CA THR A 132 21.28 -12.72 -4.09
C THR A 132 21.83 -12.11 -2.82
N GLU A 133 21.37 -10.90 -2.42
CA GLU A 133 21.87 -10.16 -1.25
C GLU A 133 20.85 -10.11 -0.10
N GLY A 134 19.56 -10.37 -0.41
CA GLY A 134 18.50 -10.35 0.58
C GLY A 134 17.92 -8.94 0.82
N TYR A 135 17.28 -8.77 1.97
CA TYR A 135 16.64 -7.53 2.41
C TYR A 135 17.52 -6.82 3.44
N GLY A 136 17.62 -5.51 3.32
CA GLY A 136 18.22 -4.65 4.32
C GLY A 136 19.70 -4.32 4.07
N LEU A 137 20.28 -3.57 4.99
CA LEU A 137 21.72 -3.29 5.02
C LEU A 137 22.46 -4.55 5.46
N SER A 138 23.47 -4.97 4.72
CA SER A 138 24.31 -6.14 5.09
C SER A 138 25.73 -5.75 5.45
N PRO A 139 26.45 -6.58 6.23
CA PRO A 139 27.87 -6.33 6.52
C PRO A 139 28.72 -6.18 5.26
N GLN A 140 28.41 -6.94 4.21
CA GLN A 140 29.13 -6.91 2.93
C GLN A 140 28.99 -5.54 2.24
N ILE A 141 27.80 -4.91 2.32
CA ILE A 141 27.59 -3.56 1.77
C ILE A 141 28.43 -2.54 2.54
N VAL A 142 28.46 -2.63 3.89
CA VAL A 142 29.26 -1.72 4.74
C VAL A 142 30.75 -1.88 4.46
N GLU A 143 31.27 -3.12 4.36
CA GLU A 143 32.68 -3.39 4.03
C GLU A 143 33.04 -2.88 2.64
N LYS A 144 32.15 -3.07 1.65
CA LYS A 144 32.34 -2.57 0.29
C LYS A 144 32.41 -1.04 0.29
N ALA A 145 31.48 -0.38 0.99
CA ALA A 145 31.47 1.07 1.13
C ALA A 145 32.78 1.61 1.72
N SER A 146 33.31 0.93 2.76
CA SER A 146 34.62 1.29 3.35
C SER A 146 35.76 1.17 2.35
N LYS A 147 35.85 0.04 1.63
CA LYS A 147 36.89 -0.20 0.60
C LYS A 147 36.84 0.80 -0.55
N GLU A 148 35.63 1.24 -0.92
CA GLU A 148 35.39 2.24 -1.96
C GLU A 148 35.56 3.68 -1.46
N GLY A 149 35.86 3.89 -0.18
CA GLY A 149 36.17 5.19 0.39
C GLY A 149 34.94 6.07 0.62
N PHE A 150 33.79 5.49 0.96
CA PHE A 150 32.64 6.22 1.47
C PHE A 150 32.82 6.57 2.95
N GLN A 151 32.54 7.81 3.34
CA GLN A 151 32.61 8.27 4.72
C GLN A 151 31.24 8.31 5.40
N VAL A 152 30.15 8.35 4.61
CA VAL A 152 28.79 8.37 5.11
C VAL A 152 27.95 7.35 4.36
N ILE A 153 27.15 6.59 5.09
CA ILE A 153 26.05 5.78 4.54
C ILE A 153 24.74 6.38 5.02
N VAL A 154 23.81 6.63 4.10
CA VAL A 154 22.44 7.00 4.42
C VAL A 154 21.54 5.85 3.98
N THR A 155 20.84 5.22 4.91
CA THR A 155 19.81 4.23 4.55
C THR A 155 18.44 4.87 4.45
N ALA A 156 17.56 4.34 3.60
CA ALA A 156 16.15 4.68 3.62
C ALA A 156 15.29 3.44 3.38
N ASP A 157 14.19 3.34 4.15
CA ASP A 157 13.27 2.19 4.15
C ASP A 157 13.90 0.87 4.62
N ILE A 158 15.07 0.98 5.22
CA ILE A 158 15.85 -0.08 5.86
C ILE A 158 16.75 0.52 6.95
N GLY A 159 17.19 -0.30 7.88
CA GLY A 159 18.28 0.05 8.78
C GLY A 159 17.90 0.09 10.26
N ILE A 160 16.61 0.25 10.60
CA ILE A 160 16.18 0.39 12.01
C ILE A 160 16.52 -0.84 12.87
N LYS A 161 16.72 -2.01 12.25
CA LYS A 161 17.14 -3.26 12.91
C LYS A 161 18.59 -3.65 12.63
N SER A 162 19.36 -2.80 11.95
CA SER A 162 20.73 -3.09 11.51
C SER A 162 21.76 -2.78 12.60
N HIS A 163 21.61 -3.38 13.79
CA HIS A 163 22.50 -3.15 14.93
C HIS A 163 23.95 -3.63 14.66
N ALA A 164 24.11 -4.78 14.02
CA ALA A 164 25.42 -5.33 13.70
C ALA A 164 26.16 -4.50 12.65
N GLU A 165 25.41 -4.04 11.63
CA GLU A 165 25.91 -3.20 10.55
C GLU A 165 26.27 -1.79 11.04
N ALA A 166 25.51 -1.24 12.00
CA ALA A 166 25.83 0.04 12.64
C ALA A 166 27.16 -0.06 13.43
N ARG A 167 27.35 -1.13 14.23
CA ARG A 167 28.63 -1.40 14.92
C ARG A 167 29.79 -1.55 13.94
N LEU A 168 29.56 -2.26 12.83
CA LEU A 168 30.58 -2.43 11.79
C LEU A 168 30.93 -1.11 11.10
N ALA A 169 29.93 -0.31 10.73
CA ALA A 169 30.13 1.01 10.12
C ALA A 169 30.95 1.92 11.05
N HIS A 170 30.57 2.00 12.33
CA HIS A 170 31.30 2.77 13.34
C HIS A 170 32.76 2.30 13.46
N LYS A 171 32.99 0.98 13.54
CA LYS A 171 34.34 0.40 13.59
C LYS A 171 35.19 0.74 12.36
N LEU A 172 34.59 0.85 11.19
CA LEU A 172 35.25 1.19 9.94
C LEU A 172 35.34 2.70 9.68
N GLY A 173 34.91 3.55 10.63
CA GLY A 173 34.94 5.00 10.52
C GLY A 173 33.92 5.57 9.52
N ILE A 174 32.82 4.87 9.27
CA ILE A 174 31.72 5.31 8.43
C ILE A 174 30.59 5.77 9.32
N ASP A 175 30.09 6.99 9.11
CA ASP A 175 28.92 7.50 9.80
C ASP A 175 27.64 7.01 9.12
N LEU A 176 26.84 6.21 9.85
CA LEU A 176 25.59 5.65 9.39
C LEU A 176 24.42 6.55 9.81
N ILE A 177 23.66 7.05 8.85
CA ILE A 177 22.41 7.80 9.06
C ILE A 177 21.27 6.92 8.58
N ILE A 178 20.31 6.63 9.46
CA ILE A 178 19.15 5.77 9.17
C ILE A 178 17.91 6.62 8.99
N CYS A 179 17.25 6.53 7.83
CA CYS A 179 15.94 7.09 7.52
C CYS A 179 14.96 5.92 7.34
N ASP A 180 14.20 5.58 8.37
CA ASP A 180 13.34 4.39 8.35
C ASP A 180 11.97 4.69 8.97
N HIS A 181 11.00 3.82 8.74
CA HIS A 181 9.66 3.93 9.31
C HIS A 181 9.16 2.61 9.91
N HIS A 182 9.95 1.54 9.79
CA HIS A 182 9.63 0.24 10.38
C HIS A 182 9.67 0.27 11.91
N LEU A 183 9.05 -0.73 12.53
CA LEU A 183 9.13 -0.91 13.98
C LEU A 183 10.54 -1.39 14.36
N PRO A 184 11.20 -0.73 15.33
CA PRO A 184 12.45 -1.24 15.89
C PRO A 184 12.21 -2.55 16.67
N ASP A 185 13.27 -3.22 17.06
CA ASP A 185 13.20 -4.38 17.95
C ASP A 185 13.00 -3.89 19.40
N GLY A 186 11.75 -3.90 19.86
CA GLY A 186 11.35 -3.26 21.10
C GLY A 186 11.42 -1.72 20.99
N GLU A 187 12.07 -1.07 21.95
CA GLU A 187 12.33 0.38 21.92
C GLU A 187 13.74 0.72 21.40
N ASP A 188 14.57 -0.29 21.16
CA ASP A 188 15.98 -0.12 20.81
C ASP A 188 16.15 0.22 19.33
N VAL A 189 16.91 1.27 19.08
CA VAL A 189 17.43 1.63 17.76
C VAL A 189 18.95 1.35 17.73
N PRO A 190 19.58 1.18 16.54
CA PRO A 190 21.04 0.95 16.46
C PRO A 190 21.85 2.07 17.14
N ALA A 191 22.37 1.79 18.33
CA ALA A 191 23.02 2.80 19.19
C ALA A 191 24.30 3.40 18.58
N GLU A 192 25.00 2.62 17.73
CA GLU A 192 26.23 3.04 17.06
C GLU A 192 25.96 3.74 15.71
N ALA A 193 24.70 3.87 15.29
CA ALA A 193 24.35 4.73 14.17
C ALA A 193 24.64 6.19 14.54
N PHE A 194 25.16 6.95 13.59
CA PHE A 194 25.44 8.38 13.79
C PHE A 194 24.15 9.17 14.05
N ALA A 195 23.07 8.86 13.34
CA ALA A 195 21.75 9.44 13.53
C ALA A 195 20.65 8.46 13.08
N VAL A 196 19.51 8.47 13.79
CA VAL A 196 18.33 7.66 13.44
C VAL A 196 17.11 8.56 13.27
N LEU A 197 16.61 8.62 12.06
CA LEU A 197 15.41 9.35 11.68
C LEU A 197 14.29 8.34 11.44
N CYS A 198 13.54 8.03 12.50
CA CYS A 198 12.40 7.12 12.44
C CYS A 198 11.26 7.71 13.29
N PRO A 199 10.03 7.82 12.78
CA PRO A 199 8.89 8.34 13.55
C PRO A 199 8.45 7.39 14.68
N LYS A 200 8.94 6.14 14.66
CA LYS A 200 8.68 5.12 15.68
C LYS A 200 9.93 4.93 16.57
N GLY A 201 9.75 4.30 17.71
CA GLY A 201 10.84 4.08 18.66
C GLY A 201 11.32 5.36 19.35
N SER A 202 12.47 5.28 20.01
CA SER A 202 13.04 6.35 20.86
C SER A 202 13.47 7.60 20.08
N SER A 203 13.81 7.48 18.80
CA SER A 203 14.23 8.62 17.96
C SER A 203 13.05 9.48 17.49
N GLY A 204 11.85 8.93 17.47
CA GLY A 204 10.63 9.59 16.98
C GLY A 204 9.58 9.86 18.05
N VAL A 205 9.93 9.82 19.35
CA VAL A 205 8.96 9.97 20.46
C VAL A 205 8.04 11.18 20.28
N ASP A 206 8.60 12.32 19.93
CA ASP A 206 7.87 13.59 19.78
C ASP A 206 7.26 13.78 18.38
N TYR A 207 7.53 12.88 17.44
CA TYR A 207 6.98 13.00 16.09
C TYR A 207 5.52 12.52 16.06
N PRO A 208 4.55 13.41 15.71
CA PRO A 208 3.12 13.07 15.86
C PRO A 208 2.66 11.94 14.94
N ASN A 209 3.09 11.96 13.68
CA ASN A 209 2.68 10.96 12.68
C ASN A 209 3.58 9.72 12.74
N LYS A 210 3.09 8.66 13.38
CA LYS A 210 3.79 7.36 13.46
C LYS A 210 3.66 6.51 12.19
N HIS A 211 2.84 6.94 11.26
CA HIS A 211 2.54 6.25 10.00
C HIS A 211 3.20 6.91 8.78
N LEU A 212 4.22 7.73 8.99
CA LEU A 212 4.97 8.32 7.88
C LEU A 212 5.78 7.20 7.17
N ALA A 213 5.70 7.12 5.84
CA ALA A 213 6.52 6.21 5.03
C ALA A 213 7.99 6.67 4.98
N ALA A 214 8.93 5.83 4.58
CA ALA A 214 10.35 6.19 4.49
C ALA A 214 10.62 7.32 3.49
N CYS A 215 9.88 7.39 2.38
CA CYS A 215 9.94 8.55 1.48
C CYS A 215 9.43 9.84 2.14
N GLY A 216 8.51 9.74 3.08
CA GLY A 216 8.08 10.84 3.94
C GLY A 216 9.21 11.29 4.89
N VAL A 217 9.91 10.35 5.53
CA VAL A 217 11.10 10.65 6.36
C VAL A 217 12.20 11.29 5.51
N SER A 218 12.42 10.77 4.30
CA SER A 218 13.36 11.36 3.32
C SER A 218 12.97 12.78 2.91
N LEU A 219 11.67 13.06 2.75
CA LEU A 219 11.15 14.41 2.52
C LEU A 219 11.41 15.33 3.72
N LYS A 220 11.27 14.83 4.97
CA LYS A 220 11.60 15.60 6.18
C LYS A 220 13.08 15.96 6.24
N LEU A 221 13.96 15.01 5.92
CA LEU A 221 15.40 15.29 5.84
C LEU A 221 15.70 16.33 4.74
N ALA A 222 15.03 16.23 3.58
CA ALA A 222 15.14 17.22 2.51
C ALA A 222 14.65 18.62 2.96
N GLN A 223 13.53 18.70 3.70
CA GLN A 223 13.03 19.96 4.27
C GLN A 223 14.04 20.61 5.21
N ALA A 224 14.71 19.84 6.06
CA ALA A 224 15.70 20.33 6.99
C ALA A 224 17.01 20.73 6.31
N LEU A 225 17.49 19.95 5.35
CA LEU A 225 18.69 20.25 4.56
C LEU A 225 18.53 21.51 3.72
N LEU A 226 17.34 21.78 3.20
CA LEU A 226 17.02 22.91 2.33
C LEU A 226 16.46 24.11 3.10
N ALA A 227 16.53 24.14 4.45
CA ALA A 227 15.90 25.17 5.26
C ALA A 227 16.24 26.61 4.81
N ASP A 228 17.50 26.84 4.44
CA ASP A 228 18.01 28.16 4.00
C ASP A 228 18.03 28.31 2.47
N HIS A 229 17.52 27.33 1.71
CA HIS A 229 17.59 27.38 0.25
C HIS A 229 16.50 28.30 -0.33
N PRO A 230 16.83 29.25 -1.23
CA PRO A 230 15.88 30.28 -1.71
C PRO A 230 14.67 29.70 -2.47
N LYS A 231 14.79 28.49 -3.03
CA LYS A 231 13.71 27.78 -3.74
C LYS A 231 13.16 26.59 -2.94
N ARG A 232 13.35 26.59 -1.61
CA ARG A 232 12.98 25.46 -0.73
C ARG A 232 11.56 24.94 -1.00
N ASP A 233 10.57 25.83 -0.94
CA ASP A 233 9.17 25.41 -1.02
C ASP A 233 8.81 24.82 -2.38
N ALA A 234 9.35 25.37 -3.46
CA ALA A 234 9.16 24.82 -4.80
C ALA A 234 9.83 23.43 -4.99
N ILE A 235 11.02 23.25 -4.40
CA ILE A 235 11.72 21.96 -4.42
C ILE A 235 10.95 20.93 -3.61
N ILE A 236 10.55 21.25 -2.38
CA ILE A 236 9.78 20.36 -1.51
C ILE A 236 8.44 19.99 -2.16
N ALA A 237 7.72 20.95 -2.77
CA ALA A 237 6.50 20.68 -3.52
C ALA A 237 6.75 19.73 -4.72
N SER A 238 7.91 19.83 -5.38
CA SER A 238 8.30 18.92 -6.45
C SER A 238 8.61 17.50 -5.93
N LEU A 239 9.34 17.40 -4.82
CA LEU A 239 9.67 16.11 -4.17
C LEU A 239 8.43 15.43 -3.61
N ALA A 240 7.42 16.17 -3.18
CA ALA A 240 6.15 15.64 -2.70
C ALA A 240 5.43 14.76 -3.75
N LYS A 241 5.69 14.92 -5.05
CA LYS A 241 5.19 14.05 -6.11
C LYS A 241 5.71 12.61 -5.94
N LEU A 242 7.01 12.47 -5.70
CA LEU A 242 7.64 11.17 -5.46
C LEU A 242 7.23 10.60 -4.10
N THR A 243 7.16 11.47 -3.09
CA THR A 243 6.69 11.07 -1.75
C THR A 243 5.25 10.55 -1.80
N ALA A 244 4.36 11.16 -2.58
CA ALA A 244 2.99 10.65 -2.74
C ALA A 244 2.96 9.26 -3.41
N ILE A 245 3.86 9.01 -4.38
CA ILE A 245 3.97 7.70 -5.02
C ILE A 245 4.42 6.64 -4.00
N GLY A 246 5.47 6.90 -3.22
CA GLY A 246 5.97 5.98 -2.19
C GLY A 246 4.93 5.76 -1.09
N THR A 247 4.37 6.84 -0.52
CA THR A 247 3.37 6.79 0.55
C THR A 247 2.14 5.94 0.19
N VAL A 248 1.60 6.10 -1.03
CA VAL A 248 0.46 5.30 -1.49
C VAL A 248 0.86 3.84 -1.73
N ALA A 249 2.04 3.61 -2.31
CA ALA A 249 2.50 2.26 -2.64
C ALA A 249 2.88 1.43 -1.41
N ASP A 250 3.39 2.07 -0.36
CA ASP A 250 3.72 1.43 0.92
C ASP A 250 2.48 1.17 1.80
N MET A 251 1.31 1.63 1.35
CA MET A 251 0.03 1.38 2.02
C MET A 251 -0.04 1.89 3.46
N VAL A 252 0.61 2.99 3.77
CA VAL A 252 0.51 3.65 5.08
C VAL A 252 -0.83 4.37 5.25
N ASP A 253 -1.16 4.71 6.51
CA ASP A 253 -2.45 5.30 6.86
C ASP A 253 -2.65 6.68 6.21
N LEU A 254 -3.65 6.82 5.34
CA LEU A 254 -4.06 8.07 4.67
C LEU A 254 -5.15 8.84 5.44
N ALA A 255 -5.60 8.35 6.59
CA ALA A 255 -6.39 9.16 7.52
C ALA A 255 -5.50 10.10 8.34
N GLU A 256 -4.22 9.77 8.50
CA GLU A 256 -3.24 10.67 9.11
C GLU A 256 -3.08 11.96 8.30
N SER A 257 -3.25 13.10 8.97
CA SER A 257 -3.36 14.42 8.31
C SER A 257 -2.13 14.76 7.46
N GLU A 258 -0.93 14.44 7.93
CA GLU A 258 0.31 14.71 7.20
C GLU A 258 0.45 13.83 5.95
N ASN A 259 0.21 12.52 6.06
CA ASN A 259 0.22 11.61 4.91
C ASN A 259 -0.82 12.03 3.88
N ARG A 260 -2.03 12.39 4.36
CA ARG A 260 -3.11 12.87 3.52
C ARG A 260 -2.73 14.16 2.78
N ALA A 261 -2.12 15.13 3.46
CA ALA A 261 -1.69 16.38 2.86
C ALA A 261 -0.57 16.16 1.81
N ILE A 262 0.40 15.30 2.11
CA ILE A 262 1.46 14.90 1.17
C ILE A 262 0.86 14.26 -0.08
N VAL A 263 -0.03 13.29 0.09
CA VAL A 263 -0.63 12.55 -1.03
C VAL A 263 -1.54 13.46 -1.85
N ALA A 264 -2.43 14.24 -1.24
CA ALA A 264 -3.31 15.16 -1.94
C ALA A 264 -2.52 16.19 -2.78
N HIS A 265 -1.49 16.79 -2.18
CA HIS A 265 -0.62 17.75 -2.87
C HIS A 265 0.20 17.08 -3.99
N GLY A 266 0.80 15.93 -3.70
CA GLY A 266 1.63 15.20 -4.66
C GLY A 266 0.84 14.72 -5.87
N LEU A 267 -0.37 14.15 -5.68
CA LEU A 267 -1.25 13.72 -6.78
C LEU A 267 -1.67 14.90 -7.67
N LYS A 268 -2.04 16.04 -7.05
CA LYS A 268 -2.30 17.28 -7.79
C LYS A 268 -1.08 17.72 -8.60
N GLY A 269 0.11 17.61 -8.00
CA GLY A 269 1.37 17.93 -8.67
C GLY A 269 1.71 16.96 -9.81
N LEU A 270 1.39 15.66 -9.68
CA LEU A 270 1.60 14.65 -10.72
C LEU A 270 0.72 14.90 -11.95
N SER A 271 -0.49 15.47 -11.78
CA SER A 271 -1.37 15.89 -12.87
C SER A 271 -0.88 17.15 -13.61
N GLN A 272 0.21 17.79 -13.14
CA GLN A 272 0.83 18.94 -13.80
C GLN A 272 2.09 18.51 -14.57
N PRO A 273 2.50 19.27 -15.61
CA PRO A 273 3.73 18.99 -16.32
C PRO A 273 4.94 18.87 -15.38
N SER A 274 5.75 17.84 -15.56
CA SER A 274 6.96 17.61 -14.79
C SER A 274 8.21 17.97 -15.59
N ASN A 275 9.22 18.57 -14.95
CA ASN A 275 10.53 18.83 -15.56
C ASN A 275 11.43 17.59 -15.59
N ASN A 276 11.10 16.51 -14.82
CA ASN A 276 11.86 15.27 -14.83
C ASN A 276 11.42 14.39 -16.03
N PRO A 277 12.31 14.09 -17.00
CA PRO A 277 11.98 13.27 -18.17
C PRO A 277 11.50 11.86 -17.77
N GLY A 278 12.14 11.24 -16.77
CA GLY A 278 11.78 9.90 -16.29
C GLY A 278 10.38 9.85 -15.72
N LEU A 279 9.99 10.83 -14.88
CA LEU A 279 8.63 10.90 -14.36
C LEU A 279 7.59 11.10 -15.48
N ARG A 280 7.87 11.99 -16.45
CA ARG A 280 6.98 12.17 -17.62
C ARG A 280 6.79 10.87 -18.40
N ALA A 281 7.88 10.17 -18.69
CA ALA A 281 7.85 8.90 -19.43
C ALA A 281 7.07 7.83 -18.68
N LEU A 282 7.28 7.70 -17.36
CA LEU A 282 6.58 6.75 -16.50
C LEU A 282 5.07 7.01 -16.47
N LEU A 283 4.65 8.26 -16.26
CA LEU A 283 3.23 8.64 -16.22
C LEU A 283 2.55 8.38 -17.58
N LYS A 284 3.21 8.78 -18.68
CA LYS A 284 2.69 8.55 -20.04
C LYS A 284 2.50 7.06 -20.33
N LEU A 285 3.50 6.24 -20.01
CA LEU A 285 3.44 4.79 -20.24
C LEU A 285 2.40 4.11 -19.34
N SER A 286 2.23 4.61 -18.13
CA SER A 286 1.26 4.06 -17.17
C SER A 286 -0.19 4.34 -17.54
N ASN A 287 -0.45 5.17 -18.56
CA ASN A 287 -1.80 5.55 -19.01
C ASN A 287 -2.71 5.93 -17.82
N VAL A 288 -2.24 6.86 -17.02
CA VAL A 288 -2.94 7.35 -15.83
C VAL A 288 -4.08 8.28 -16.21
N GLY A 289 -5.07 8.40 -15.32
CA GLY A 289 -6.18 9.34 -15.48
C GLY A 289 -5.76 10.81 -15.28
N ASP A 290 -6.71 11.71 -15.53
CA ASP A 290 -6.61 13.12 -15.17
C ASP A 290 -7.94 13.52 -14.50
N PRO A 291 -7.93 13.80 -13.19
CA PRO A 291 -6.78 13.81 -12.26
C PRO A 291 -6.21 12.41 -11.96
N ILE A 292 -4.92 12.38 -11.59
CA ILE A 292 -4.25 11.16 -11.10
C ILE A 292 -4.77 10.83 -9.70
N THR A 293 -5.10 9.56 -9.46
CA THR A 293 -5.69 9.07 -8.22
C THR A 293 -4.75 8.12 -7.47
N PRO A 294 -5.00 7.81 -6.17
CA PRO A 294 -4.27 6.76 -5.47
C PRO A 294 -4.39 5.39 -6.17
N PHE A 295 -5.51 5.12 -6.85
CA PHE A 295 -5.66 3.91 -7.66
C PHE A 295 -4.64 3.85 -8.80
N ASP A 296 -4.41 4.97 -9.51
CA ASP A 296 -3.39 5.02 -10.57
C ASP A 296 -2.00 4.76 -10.01
N VAL A 297 -1.69 5.31 -8.84
CA VAL A 297 -0.42 5.05 -8.15
C VAL A 297 -0.30 3.57 -7.77
N GLY A 298 -1.28 3.02 -7.06
CA GLY A 298 -1.21 1.65 -6.52
C GLY A 298 -1.28 0.55 -7.60
N PHE A 299 -1.98 0.81 -8.72
CA PHE A 299 -2.27 -0.24 -9.73
C PHE A 299 -1.64 0.00 -11.10
N LYS A 300 -1.13 1.22 -11.39
CA LYS A 300 -0.49 1.52 -12.67
C LYS A 300 0.96 1.96 -12.52
N ILE A 301 1.27 2.93 -11.65
CA ILE A 301 2.62 3.48 -11.47
C ILE A 301 3.47 2.55 -10.61
N GLY A 302 3.04 2.29 -9.37
CA GLY A 302 3.77 1.50 -8.38
C GLY A 302 4.14 0.10 -8.87
N PRO A 303 3.23 -0.67 -9.52
CA PRO A 303 3.56 -1.98 -10.07
C PRO A 303 4.72 -2.00 -11.08
N ARG A 304 4.91 -0.93 -11.88
CA ARG A 304 6.02 -0.79 -12.84
C ARG A 304 7.35 -0.56 -12.12
N ILE A 305 7.35 0.27 -11.09
CA ILE A 305 8.52 0.48 -10.23
C ILE A 305 8.87 -0.82 -9.50
N ASN A 306 7.90 -1.45 -8.83
CA ASN A 306 8.10 -2.69 -8.08
C ASN A 306 8.52 -3.89 -8.94
N ALA A 307 8.15 -3.92 -10.22
CA ALA A 307 8.49 -5.03 -11.09
C ALA A 307 10.00 -5.21 -11.28
N ALA A 308 10.76 -4.11 -11.33
CA ALA A 308 12.21 -4.15 -11.43
C ALA A 308 12.84 -4.97 -10.27
N GLY A 309 12.43 -4.71 -9.02
CA GLY A 309 12.90 -5.46 -7.86
C GLY A 309 12.36 -6.91 -7.75
N ARG A 310 11.38 -7.31 -8.58
CA ARG A 310 10.76 -8.64 -8.54
C ARG A 310 11.25 -9.61 -9.62
N VAL A 311 11.67 -9.10 -10.77
CA VAL A 311 12.08 -9.93 -11.94
C VAL A 311 13.39 -9.46 -12.57
N ALA A 312 13.98 -8.36 -12.08
CA ALA A 312 15.21 -7.77 -12.58
C ALA A 312 16.00 -7.11 -11.42
N HIS A 313 16.63 -5.96 -11.69
CA HIS A 313 17.36 -5.17 -10.69
C HIS A 313 16.73 -3.78 -10.54
N ALA A 314 16.45 -3.37 -9.31
CA ALA A 314 15.75 -2.10 -9.01
C ALA A 314 16.52 -0.83 -9.42
N ASN A 315 17.84 -0.91 -9.69
CA ASN A 315 18.63 0.23 -10.20
C ASN A 315 18.08 0.81 -11.51
N SER A 316 17.34 0.04 -12.32
CA SER A 316 16.69 0.56 -13.53
C SER A 316 15.69 1.69 -13.23
N VAL A 317 15.10 1.70 -12.04
CA VAL A 317 14.22 2.78 -11.58
C VAL A 317 15.02 4.05 -11.31
N LEU A 318 16.18 3.95 -10.65
CA LEU A 318 17.07 5.11 -10.41
C LEU A 318 17.53 5.72 -11.74
N ASN A 319 17.96 4.87 -12.68
CA ASN A 319 18.38 5.30 -14.00
C ASN A 319 17.26 6.08 -14.73
N LEU A 320 16.01 5.63 -14.61
CA LEU A 320 14.87 6.33 -15.19
C LEU A 320 14.73 7.76 -14.64
N PHE A 321 14.80 7.94 -13.32
CA PHE A 321 14.68 9.26 -12.70
C PHE A 321 15.91 10.16 -12.92
N GLU A 322 17.07 9.59 -13.27
CA GLU A 322 18.31 10.29 -13.60
C GLU A 322 18.46 10.61 -15.10
N ALA A 323 17.59 10.07 -15.96
CA ALA A 323 17.58 10.31 -17.40
C ALA A 323 17.57 11.81 -17.73
N LYS A 324 18.40 12.21 -18.69
CA LYS A 324 18.56 13.63 -19.07
C LYS A 324 17.72 14.03 -20.28
N THR A 325 17.29 13.06 -21.08
CA THR A 325 16.52 13.29 -22.30
C THR A 325 15.22 12.49 -22.28
N ASP A 326 14.22 12.94 -23.03
CA ASP A 326 12.95 12.22 -23.16
C ASP A 326 13.13 10.88 -23.90
N GLU A 327 14.12 10.78 -24.81
CA GLU A 327 14.40 9.54 -25.53
C GLU A 327 15.00 8.47 -24.61
N GLU A 328 15.97 8.84 -23.77
CA GLU A 328 16.56 7.97 -22.76
C GLU A 328 15.48 7.50 -21.76
N ALA A 329 14.70 8.45 -21.25
CA ALA A 329 13.62 8.18 -20.32
C ALA A 329 12.55 7.26 -20.91
N ALA A 330 12.19 7.42 -22.19
CA ALA A 330 11.22 6.56 -22.85
C ALA A 330 11.71 5.11 -22.96
N LYS A 331 12.99 4.88 -23.27
CA LYS A 331 13.58 3.54 -23.32
C LYS A 331 13.57 2.86 -21.95
N LEU A 332 13.98 3.59 -20.91
CA LEU A 332 14.00 3.06 -19.53
C LEU A 332 12.60 2.80 -18.99
N ALA A 333 11.63 3.69 -19.26
CA ALA A 333 10.24 3.46 -18.89
C ALA A 333 9.65 2.24 -19.59
N PHE A 334 9.94 2.05 -20.89
CA PHE A 334 9.50 0.86 -21.64
C PHE A 334 10.08 -0.42 -21.03
N GLN A 335 11.35 -0.43 -20.63
CA GLN A 335 11.96 -1.57 -19.96
C GLN A 335 11.25 -1.92 -18.64
N LEU A 336 10.84 -0.92 -17.84
CA LEU A 336 10.05 -1.17 -16.62
C LEU A 336 8.67 -1.77 -16.93
N ASP A 337 8.05 -1.36 -18.04
CA ASP A 337 6.77 -1.94 -18.48
C ASP A 337 6.92 -3.39 -18.95
N GLU A 338 8.03 -3.73 -19.63
CA GLU A 338 8.35 -5.12 -19.96
C GLU A 338 8.52 -5.98 -18.70
N PHE A 339 9.25 -5.50 -17.68
CA PHE A 339 9.35 -6.19 -16.39
C PHE A 339 8.00 -6.37 -15.72
N ASN A 340 7.15 -5.34 -15.75
CA ASN A 340 5.81 -5.42 -15.19
C ASN A 340 4.92 -6.40 -15.96
N SER A 341 4.98 -6.42 -17.29
CA SER A 341 4.25 -7.36 -18.15
C SER A 341 4.69 -8.82 -17.87
N HIS A 342 6.00 -9.03 -17.75
CA HIS A 342 6.56 -10.33 -17.38
C HIS A 342 6.09 -10.79 -15.99
N ARG A 343 6.18 -9.90 -14.98
CA ARG A 343 5.67 -10.16 -13.63
C ARG A 343 4.18 -10.48 -13.64
N GLN A 344 3.36 -9.74 -14.42
CA GLN A 344 1.92 -10.01 -14.55
C GLN A 344 1.64 -11.39 -15.15
N HIS A 345 2.42 -11.80 -16.16
CA HIS A 345 2.28 -13.11 -16.77
C HIS A 345 2.57 -14.24 -15.77
N ILE A 346 3.72 -14.16 -15.06
CA ILE A 346 4.08 -15.13 -14.02
C ILE A 346 2.98 -15.19 -12.93
N GLN A 347 2.53 -14.04 -12.47
CA GLN A 347 1.46 -13.96 -11.47
C GLN A 347 0.15 -14.58 -11.98
N PHE A 348 -0.22 -14.33 -13.23
CA PHE A 348 -1.44 -14.87 -13.81
C PHE A 348 -1.42 -16.40 -13.86
N VAL A 349 -0.32 -16.98 -14.35
CA VAL A 349 -0.16 -18.44 -14.41
C VAL A 349 -0.30 -19.09 -13.03
N LEU A 350 0.40 -18.53 -12.03
CA LEU A 350 0.30 -19.03 -10.64
C LEU A 350 -1.12 -18.92 -10.10
N LEU A 351 -1.76 -17.75 -10.26
CA LEU A 351 -3.10 -17.52 -9.72
C LEU A 351 -4.16 -18.43 -10.36
N GLU A 352 -4.11 -18.68 -11.66
CA GLU A 352 -5.07 -19.58 -12.31
C GLU A 352 -4.93 -21.01 -11.76
N LYS A 353 -3.69 -21.47 -11.53
CA LYS A 353 -3.42 -22.75 -10.87
C LYS A 353 -4.03 -22.81 -9.46
N LEU A 354 -3.75 -21.79 -8.64
CA LEU A 354 -4.23 -21.75 -7.26
C LEU A 354 -5.75 -21.60 -7.15
N LYS A 355 -6.37 -20.80 -8.01
CA LYS A 355 -7.83 -20.66 -8.06
C LYS A 355 -8.53 -21.98 -8.34
N LYS A 356 -7.97 -22.77 -9.28
CA LYS A 356 -8.51 -24.09 -9.59
C LYS A 356 -8.48 -25.01 -8.36
N VAL A 357 -7.36 -25.04 -7.63
CA VAL A 357 -7.25 -25.83 -6.40
C VAL A 357 -8.26 -25.35 -5.34
N VAL A 358 -8.39 -24.02 -5.14
CA VAL A 358 -9.36 -23.45 -4.20
C VAL A 358 -10.80 -23.80 -4.57
N GLU A 359 -11.16 -23.75 -5.84
CA GLU A 359 -12.52 -24.08 -6.31
C GLU A 359 -12.83 -25.57 -6.17
N GLU A 360 -11.86 -26.45 -6.47
CA GLU A 360 -12.00 -27.90 -6.31
C GLU A 360 -12.19 -28.30 -4.84
N GLN A 361 -11.65 -27.53 -3.92
CA GLN A 361 -11.70 -27.81 -2.46
C GLN A 361 -12.67 -26.88 -1.69
N LYS A 362 -13.48 -26.09 -2.37
CA LYS A 362 -14.27 -25.01 -1.73
C LYS A 362 -15.11 -25.43 -0.53
N ASP A 363 -15.61 -26.66 -0.51
CA ASP A 363 -16.45 -27.18 0.57
C ASP A 363 -15.64 -27.73 1.76
N SER A 364 -14.32 -27.87 1.61
CA SER A 364 -13.41 -28.47 2.61
C SER A 364 -12.11 -27.69 2.78
N LEU A 365 -12.13 -26.38 2.52
CA LEU A 365 -10.93 -25.53 2.67
C LEU A 365 -10.43 -25.53 4.12
N ASP A 366 -9.15 -25.73 4.28
CA ASP A 366 -8.42 -25.54 5.53
C ASP A 366 -8.61 -24.11 6.09
N ARG A 367 -8.49 -23.92 7.41
CA ARG A 367 -8.54 -22.59 8.05
C ARG A 367 -7.37 -21.70 7.59
N VAL A 368 -6.18 -22.29 7.42
CA VAL A 368 -4.98 -21.68 6.87
C VAL A 368 -4.62 -22.39 5.57
N LEU A 369 -4.60 -21.68 4.48
CA LEU A 369 -4.22 -22.23 3.17
C LEU A 369 -2.71 -22.21 3.00
N LEU A 370 -2.10 -23.37 2.70
CA LEU A 370 -0.69 -23.48 2.39
C LEU A 370 -0.51 -24.17 1.05
N PHE A 371 0.14 -23.47 0.11
CA PHE A 371 0.45 -23.98 -1.23
C PHE A 371 1.96 -24.02 -1.42
N ALA A 372 2.45 -25.09 -2.05
CA ALA A 372 3.86 -25.27 -2.33
C ALA A 372 4.05 -25.86 -3.74
N GLY A 373 5.12 -25.47 -4.41
CA GLY A 373 5.51 -26.00 -5.71
C GLY A 373 6.87 -25.46 -6.14
N SER A 374 7.43 -26.02 -7.22
CA SER A 374 8.70 -25.60 -7.80
C SER A 374 8.55 -24.36 -8.70
N GLU A 375 9.68 -23.74 -9.08
CA GLU A 375 9.66 -22.67 -10.09
C GLU A 375 9.18 -23.16 -11.46
N GLU A 376 9.50 -24.39 -11.84
CA GLU A 376 9.00 -25.02 -13.08
C GLU A 376 7.47 -25.16 -13.07
N GLU A 377 6.89 -25.34 -11.89
CA GLU A 377 5.44 -25.36 -11.68
C GLU A 377 4.80 -23.96 -11.61
N GLY A 378 5.57 -22.89 -11.77
CA GLY A 378 5.12 -21.50 -11.77
C GLY A 378 5.18 -20.81 -10.41
N PHE A 379 5.79 -21.41 -9.37
CA PHE A 379 5.94 -20.80 -8.04
C PHE A 379 7.16 -19.88 -7.98
N HIS A 380 7.10 -18.75 -8.67
CA HIS A 380 8.21 -17.80 -8.71
C HIS A 380 8.24 -16.90 -7.47
N ARG A 381 9.38 -16.85 -6.75
CA ARG A 381 9.56 -16.12 -5.49
C ARG A 381 9.14 -14.64 -5.54
N GLY A 382 9.31 -13.97 -6.69
CA GLY A 382 8.97 -12.57 -6.88
C GLY A 382 7.47 -12.25 -6.82
N VAL A 383 6.58 -13.25 -6.96
CA VAL A 383 5.12 -13.03 -7.03
C VAL A 383 4.33 -13.72 -5.92
N LEU A 384 4.97 -14.54 -5.06
CA LEU A 384 4.27 -15.31 -4.01
C LEU A 384 3.43 -14.41 -3.09
N GLY A 385 4.01 -13.30 -2.60
CA GLY A 385 3.30 -12.38 -1.70
C GLY A 385 2.08 -11.73 -2.36
N ILE A 386 2.13 -11.46 -3.68
CA ILE A 386 0.97 -10.92 -4.42
C ILE A 386 -0.09 -12.00 -4.57
N ALA A 387 0.32 -13.23 -4.86
CA ALA A 387 -0.59 -14.37 -4.97
C ALA A 387 -1.27 -14.66 -3.62
N CYS A 388 -0.53 -14.63 -2.49
CA CYS A 388 -1.11 -14.75 -1.15
C CYS A 388 -2.23 -13.72 -0.92
N SER A 389 -1.97 -12.43 -1.20
CA SER A 389 -2.96 -11.37 -1.03
C SER A 389 -4.22 -11.65 -1.85
N LYS A 390 -4.08 -12.13 -3.09
CA LYS A 390 -5.22 -12.44 -3.96
C LYS A 390 -6.04 -13.63 -3.47
N ILE A 391 -5.39 -14.66 -2.95
CA ILE A 391 -6.10 -15.81 -2.37
C ILE A 391 -6.82 -15.40 -1.07
N VAL A 392 -6.18 -14.59 -0.21
CA VAL A 392 -6.84 -14.03 0.99
C VAL A 392 -8.07 -13.20 0.61
N GLU A 393 -7.98 -12.32 -0.40
CA GLU A 393 -9.12 -11.53 -0.90
C GLU A 393 -10.28 -12.41 -1.38
N MET A 394 -9.97 -13.56 -2.00
CA MET A 394 -10.96 -14.49 -2.52
C MET A 394 -11.61 -15.33 -1.44
N THR A 395 -10.80 -15.86 -0.51
CA THR A 395 -11.23 -16.91 0.42
C THR A 395 -11.54 -16.39 1.83
N GLY A 396 -11.02 -15.21 2.20
CA GLY A 396 -11.06 -14.70 3.57
C GLY A 396 -10.33 -15.62 4.55
N ARG A 397 -9.22 -16.25 4.12
CA ARG A 397 -8.42 -17.17 4.92
C ARG A 397 -6.95 -16.77 4.91
N PRO A 398 -6.22 -16.90 6.03
CA PRO A 398 -4.77 -16.75 6.02
C PRO A 398 -4.15 -17.67 4.98
N THR A 399 -3.22 -17.16 4.20
CA THR A 399 -2.64 -17.89 3.07
C THR A 399 -1.13 -17.79 3.05
N LEU A 400 -0.48 -18.94 2.93
CA LEU A 400 0.96 -19.12 2.77
C LEU A 400 1.24 -19.77 1.41
N ILE A 401 2.20 -19.25 0.67
CA ILE A 401 2.63 -19.82 -0.62
C ILE A 401 4.14 -19.87 -0.63
N CYS A 402 4.74 -21.02 -0.96
CA CYS A 402 6.18 -21.19 -1.02
C CYS A 402 6.67 -21.82 -2.31
N ALA A 403 7.85 -21.40 -2.74
CA ALA A 403 8.59 -21.93 -3.88
C ALA A 403 9.72 -22.84 -3.38
N ILE A 404 9.74 -24.08 -3.87
CA ILE A 404 10.74 -25.10 -3.52
C ILE A 404 11.87 -25.01 -4.55
N ASN A 405 13.12 -24.84 -4.08
CA ASN A 405 14.31 -24.85 -4.92
C ASN A 405 14.86 -26.28 -5.11
N GLU A 406 15.87 -26.43 -5.96
CA GLU A 406 16.54 -27.72 -6.25
C GLU A 406 17.17 -28.36 -5.01
N GLU A 407 17.52 -27.58 -4.01
CA GLU A 407 18.11 -28.05 -2.74
C GLU A 407 17.05 -28.54 -1.73
N GLY A 408 15.78 -28.54 -2.11
CA GLY A 408 14.67 -28.92 -1.24
C GLY A 408 14.33 -27.88 -0.15
N MET A 409 14.74 -26.63 -0.35
CA MET A 409 14.38 -25.51 0.52
C MET A 409 13.19 -24.77 -0.06
N ALA A 410 12.15 -24.57 0.73
CA ALA A 410 10.96 -23.79 0.36
C ALA A 410 11.03 -22.39 0.96
N HIS A 411 11.03 -21.39 0.09
CA HIS A 411 10.97 -19.97 0.46
C HIS A 411 9.56 -19.44 0.26
N GLY A 412 8.92 -18.95 1.30
CA GLY A 412 7.52 -18.59 1.28
C GLY A 412 7.22 -17.16 1.67
N SER A 413 6.03 -16.74 1.26
CA SER A 413 5.36 -15.53 1.72
C SER A 413 4.02 -15.90 2.34
N ALA A 414 3.59 -15.13 3.33
CA ALA A 414 2.31 -15.29 4.01
C ALA A 414 1.53 -13.98 4.06
N ARG A 415 0.20 -14.08 4.00
CA ARG A 415 -0.72 -12.96 4.21
C ARG A 415 -1.87 -13.43 5.10
N SER A 416 -2.36 -12.52 5.95
CA SER A 416 -3.37 -12.84 6.96
C SER A 416 -4.69 -12.11 6.77
N ILE A 417 -5.61 -12.42 7.68
CA ILE A 417 -6.88 -11.75 7.90
C ILE A 417 -6.90 -11.15 9.32
N ALA A 418 -7.86 -10.28 9.60
CA ALA A 418 -8.10 -9.83 10.97
C ALA A 418 -8.37 -11.03 11.91
N GLY A 419 -7.82 -10.99 13.11
CA GLY A 419 -7.96 -12.08 14.09
C GLY A 419 -6.90 -13.18 14.00
N PHE A 420 -6.02 -13.19 12.99
CA PHE A 420 -4.94 -14.19 12.89
C PHE A 420 -3.57 -13.53 12.78
N HIS A 421 -2.76 -13.63 13.82
CA HIS A 421 -1.44 -13.01 13.90
C HIS A 421 -0.37 -13.93 13.30
N LEU A 422 0.17 -13.59 12.11
CA LEU A 422 1.10 -14.46 11.38
C LEU A 422 2.39 -14.76 12.15
N VAL A 423 2.96 -13.79 12.86
CA VAL A 423 4.22 -14.03 13.57
C VAL A 423 4.01 -15.03 14.70
N GLU A 424 2.94 -14.87 15.51
CA GLU A 424 2.59 -15.83 16.55
C GLU A 424 2.30 -17.23 15.98
N ALA A 425 1.63 -17.30 14.83
CA ALA A 425 1.39 -18.56 14.15
C ALA A 425 2.69 -19.23 13.66
N LEU A 426 3.67 -18.44 13.17
CA LEU A 426 5.00 -18.96 12.78
C LEU A 426 5.85 -19.31 14.01
N ASP A 427 5.72 -18.57 15.12
CA ASP A 427 6.38 -18.90 16.40
C ASP A 427 5.92 -20.28 16.91
N ALA A 428 4.60 -20.60 16.78
CA ALA A 428 4.04 -21.89 17.16
C ALA A 428 4.59 -23.09 16.35
N VAL A 429 5.25 -22.83 15.23
CA VAL A 429 5.86 -23.84 14.35
C VAL A 429 7.36 -23.56 14.11
N SER A 430 7.98 -22.78 14.97
CA SER A 430 9.36 -22.30 14.79
C SER A 430 10.40 -23.42 14.68
N ASP A 431 10.19 -24.56 15.33
CA ASP A 431 11.07 -25.72 15.31
C ASP A 431 11.15 -26.43 13.95
N VAL A 432 10.14 -26.28 13.07
CA VAL A 432 10.17 -26.80 11.69
C VAL A 432 10.65 -25.76 10.68
N LEU A 433 10.78 -24.49 11.08
CA LEU A 433 11.25 -23.41 10.22
C LEU A 433 12.75 -23.23 10.27
N VAL A 434 13.36 -22.88 9.16
CA VAL A 434 14.78 -22.51 9.08
C VAL A 434 14.96 -21.02 9.41
N LYS A 435 14.04 -20.18 8.90
CA LYS A 435 14.00 -18.73 9.12
C LYS A 435 12.59 -18.23 8.91
N TYR A 436 12.16 -17.25 9.69
CA TYR A 436 10.90 -16.55 9.50
C TYR A 436 10.96 -15.13 10.07
N GLY A 437 10.02 -14.30 9.69
CA GLY A 437 9.87 -12.96 10.23
C GLY A 437 8.83 -12.15 9.45
N GLY A 438 8.39 -11.04 10.03
CA GLY A 438 7.39 -10.18 9.42
C GLY A 438 6.58 -9.41 10.45
N HIS A 439 5.32 -9.19 10.09
CA HIS A 439 4.32 -8.44 10.85
C HIS A 439 3.04 -9.27 11.00
N PRO A 440 2.07 -8.86 11.83
CA PRO A 440 0.82 -9.59 12.02
C PRO A 440 0.11 -9.99 10.73
N MET A 441 0.14 -9.14 9.70
CA MET A 441 -0.61 -9.32 8.46
C MET A 441 0.21 -9.85 7.29
N ALA A 442 1.54 -9.82 7.37
CA ALA A 442 2.44 -10.22 6.28
C ALA A 442 3.76 -10.75 6.82
N ALA A 443 4.16 -11.94 6.39
CA ALA A 443 5.40 -12.56 6.82
C ALA A 443 6.12 -13.27 5.67
N GLY A 444 7.41 -13.52 5.87
CA GLY A 444 8.23 -14.39 5.06
C GLY A 444 8.74 -15.57 5.89
N PHE A 445 8.95 -16.72 5.26
CA PHE A 445 9.47 -17.91 5.93
C PHE A 445 10.33 -18.77 5.00
N THR A 446 11.13 -19.61 5.60
CA THR A 446 11.91 -20.65 4.93
C THR A 446 11.74 -21.95 5.68
N VAL A 447 11.39 -23.02 4.97
CA VAL A 447 11.13 -24.35 5.53
C VAL A 447 11.74 -25.43 4.61
N LYS A 448 12.14 -26.58 5.16
CA LYS A 448 12.52 -27.73 4.31
C LYS A 448 11.26 -28.31 3.65
N ALA A 449 11.34 -28.70 2.38
CA ALA A 449 10.21 -29.27 1.65
C ALA A 449 9.56 -30.45 2.38
N ALA A 450 10.37 -31.31 3.03
CA ALA A 450 9.89 -32.45 3.81
C ALA A 450 9.06 -32.06 5.06
N GLN A 451 9.13 -30.81 5.51
CA GLN A 451 8.43 -30.32 6.71
C GLN A 451 7.15 -29.53 6.37
N ILE A 452 6.82 -29.36 5.09
CA ILE A 452 5.67 -28.53 4.65
C ILE A 452 4.35 -29.08 5.17
N GLU A 453 4.14 -30.39 5.12
CA GLU A 453 2.88 -31.00 5.58
C GLU A 453 2.73 -30.94 7.10
N GLU A 454 3.81 -31.11 7.84
CA GLU A 454 3.81 -30.93 9.29
C GLU A 454 3.48 -29.47 9.66
N MET A 455 4.10 -28.51 8.96
CA MET A 455 3.81 -27.09 9.12
C MET A 455 2.34 -26.79 8.81
N ARG A 456 1.77 -27.36 7.73
CA ARG A 456 0.36 -27.20 7.34
C ARG A 456 -0.57 -27.66 8.47
N TRP A 457 -0.35 -28.87 8.95
CA TRP A 457 -1.17 -29.46 10.00
C TRP A 457 -1.13 -28.63 11.28
N ARG A 458 0.06 -28.21 11.73
CA ARG A 458 0.23 -27.44 12.96
C ARG A 458 -0.35 -26.03 12.86
N LEU A 459 -0.19 -25.35 11.72
CA LEU A 459 -0.81 -24.04 11.49
C LEU A 459 -2.34 -24.12 11.51
N ASN A 460 -2.93 -25.17 10.95
CA ASN A 460 -4.38 -25.37 10.98
C ASN A 460 -4.88 -25.70 12.37
N ARG A 461 -4.11 -26.46 13.17
CA ARG A 461 -4.41 -26.69 14.58
C ARG A 461 -4.40 -25.38 15.37
N HIS A 462 -3.34 -24.58 15.24
CA HIS A 462 -3.25 -23.26 15.86
C HIS A 462 -4.42 -22.35 15.43
N ALA A 463 -4.74 -22.31 14.15
CA ALA A 463 -5.87 -21.54 13.66
C ALA A 463 -7.23 -22.01 14.25
N SER A 464 -7.38 -23.30 14.55
CA SER A 464 -8.61 -23.82 15.19
C SER A 464 -8.75 -23.34 16.64
N GLU A 465 -7.65 -22.98 17.30
CA GLU A 465 -7.64 -22.48 18.67
C GLU A 465 -7.92 -20.96 18.73
N VAL A 466 -7.53 -20.20 17.68
CA VAL A 466 -7.59 -18.73 17.70
C VAL A 466 -8.64 -18.12 16.77
N LEU A 467 -9.15 -18.86 15.78
CA LEU A 467 -10.16 -18.38 14.82
C LEU A 467 -11.47 -19.14 15.00
N GLY A 468 -12.56 -18.43 15.28
CA GLY A 468 -13.92 -18.95 15.16
C GLY A 468 -14.34 -19.12 13.69
N GLU A 469 -15.42 -19.90 13.44
CA GLU A 469 -16.01 -20.04 12.10
C GLU A 469 -16.52 -18.70 11.55
N GLU A 470 -16.95 -17.80 12.44
CA GLU A 470 -17.45 -16.47 12.06
C GLU A 470 -16.33 -15.52 11.64
N GLU A 471 -15.07 -15.81 11.94
CA GLU A 471 -13.93 -14.99 11.54
C GLU A 471 -13.41 -15.36 10.16
N LEU A 472 -13.76 -16.56 9.68
CA LEU A 472 -13.40 -17.05 8.36
C LEU A 472 -14.39 -16.57 7.29
N GLY A 473 -13.86 -16.33 6.11
CA GLY A 473 -14.62 -15.86 4.95
C GLY A 473 -14.62 -14.35 4.79
N ARG A 474 -15.06 -13.92 3.64
CA ARG A 474 -15.06 -12.50 3.26
C ARG A 474 -16.14 -11.73 4.01
N VAL A 475 -15.77 -10.58 4.58
CA VAL A 475 -16.70 -9.64 5.22
C VAL A 475 -16.71 -8.33 4.45
N LEU A 476 -17.90 -7.80 4.15
CA LEU A 476 -18.10 -6.49 3.55
C LEU A 476 -18.80 -5.60 4.56
N THR A 477 -18.17 -4.51 4.96
CA THR A 477 -18.73 -3.55 5.91
C THR A 477 -19.13 -2.27 5.20
N ALA A 478 -20.44 -1.96 5.19
CA ALA A 478 -20.94 -0.72 4.65
C ALA A 478 -20.78 0.43 5.63
N ASP A 479 -20.42 1.61 5.12
CA ASP A 479 -20.36 2.86 5.89
C ASP A 479 -21.77 3.34 6.30
N ALA A 480 -22.75 3.17 5.42
CA ALA A 480 -24.14 3.54 5.65
C ALA A 480 -25.09 2.80 4.72
N GLU A 481 -26.38 2.80 5.07
CA GLU A 481 -27.46 2.45 4.17
C GLU A 481 -27.82 3.68 3.31
N LEU A 482 -28.03 3.47 2.02
CA LEU A 482 -28.31 4.53 1.05
C LEU A 482 -29.52 4.19 0.18
N SER A 483 -30.40 5.16 -0.05
CA SER A 483 -31.51 5.04 -1.01
C SER A 483 -31.11 5.53 -2.41
N LEU A 484 -31.83 5.08 -3.45
CA LEU A 484 -31.60 5.53 -4.82
C LEU A 484 -31.79 7.03 -5.01
N ASP A 485 -32.65 7.66 -4.22
CA ASP A 485 -32.95 9.10 -4.33
C ASP A 485 -31.76 9.95 -3.86
N ILE A 486 -31.01 9.46 -2.88
CA ILE A 486 -29.80 10.12 -2.37
C ILE A 486 -28.60 9.83 -3.28
N ALA A 487 -28.59 8.72 -4.01
CA ALA A 487 -27.50 8.34 -4.92
C ALA A 487 -27.48 9.25 -6.18
N THR A 488 -27.09 10.50 -6.03
CA THR A 488 -27.03 11.51 -7.09
C THR A 488 -25.59 11.83 -7.51
N VAL A 489 -25.41 12.50 -8.64
CA VAL A 489 -24.10 13.06 -9.05
C VAL A 489 -23.58 14.04 -7.99
N ALA A 490 -24.47 14.87 -7.41
CA ALA A 490 -24.10 15.82 -6.35
C ALA A 490 -23.55 15.09 -5.10
N THR A 491 -24.24 14.02 -4.65
CA THR A 491 -23.79 13.19 -3.54
C THR A 491 -22.44 12.54 -3.84
N THR A 492 -22.25 12.03 -5.06
CA THR A 492 -20.97 11.42 -5.45
C THR A 492 -19.83 12.44 -5.43
N LYS A 493 -20.05 13.67 -5.94
CA LYS A 493 -19.08 14.77 -5.89
C LYS A 493 -18.78 15.21 -4.46
N MET A 494 -19.77 15.24 -3.59
CA MET A 494 -19.59 15.54 -2.18
C MET A 494 -18.72 14.48 -1.49
N LEU A 495 -18.97 13.19 -1.75
CA LEU A 495 -18.18 12.08 -1.21
C LEU A 495 -16.74 12.04 -1.78
N ALA A 496 -16.50 12.58 -2.97
CA ALA A 496 -15.15 12.73 -3.51
C ALA A 496 -14.24 13.64 -2.64
N ARG A 497 -14.82 14.47 -1.77
CA ARG A 497 -14.04 15.25 -0.77
C ARG A 497 -13.34 14.36 0.28
N LEU A 498 -13.73 13.09 0.37
CA LEU A 498 -13.03 12.09 1.19
C LEU A 498 -11.71 11.62 0.55
N GLU A 499 -11.45 11.90 -0.72
CA GLU A 499 -10.18 11.56 -1.37
C GLU A 499 -9.00 12.35 -0.75
N PRO A 500 -7.77 11.78 -0.78
CA PRO A 500 -7.36 10.51 -1.40
C PRO A 500 -7.76 9.29 -0.56
N HIS A 501 -8.26 8.24 -1.23
CA HIS A 501 -8.60 6.97 -0.59
C HIS A 501 -7.38 6.04 -0.51
N GLY A 502 -7.32 5.23 0.54
CA GLY A 502 -6.27 4.24 0.80
C GLY A 502 -6.46 3.56 2.14
N ILE A 503 -5.38 3.04 2.72
CA ILE A 503 -5.42 2.51 4.09
C ILE A 503 -5.82 3.62 5.07
N GLY A 504 -6.58 3.29 6.09
CA GLY A 504 -7.17 4.25 7.05
C GLY A 504 -8.34 5.07 6.49
N ASN A 505 -8.40 5.27 5.15
CA ASN A 505 -9.47 5.97 4.48
C ASN A 505 -9.97 5.20 3.24
N PRO A 506 -10.65 4.06 3.40
CA PRO A 506 -11.18 3.30 2.28
C PRO A 506 -12.26 4.09 1.51
N GLN A 507 -12.41 3.79 0.21
CA GLN A 507 -13.53 4.33 -0.56
C GLN A 507 -14.85 3.88 0.06
N PRO A 508 -15.81 4.79 0.33
CA PRO A 508 -17.07 4.47 0.97
C PRO A 508 -17.82 3.33 0.29
N LEU A 509 -18.34 2.40 1.10
CA LEU A 509 -19.16 1.29 0.68
C LEU A 509 -20.58 1.47 1.26
N PHE A 510 -21.58 1.34 0.43
CA PHE A 510 -22.96 1.55 0.82
C PHE A 510 -23.78 0.27 0.67
N LEU A 511 -24.73 0.09 1.60
CA LEU A 511 -25.76 -0.91 1.49
C LEU A 511 -27.01 -0.28 0.89
N MET A 512 -27.53 -0.85 -0.17
CA MET A 512 -28.82 -0.45 -0.77
C MET A 512 -29.74 -1.68 -0.80
N ARG A 513 -30.92 -1.55 -0.19
CA ARG A 513 -31.82 -2.69 0.00
C ARG A 513 -33.02 -2.65 -0.96
N ARG A 514 -33.50 -3.83 -1.33
CA ARG A 514 -34.76 -4.07 -2.06
C ARG A 514 -34.92 -3.19 -3.29
N LEU A 515 -33.88 -3.13 -4.08
CA LEU A 515 -33.86 -2.35 -5.29
C LEU A 515 -34.57 -3.11 -6.41
N PRO A 516 -35.56 -2.50 -7.10
CA PRO A 516 -36.19 -3.13 -8.25
C PRO A 516 -35.18 -3.44 -9.35
N LEU A 517 -35.04 -4.72 -9.70
CA LEU A 517 -34.15 -5.18 -10.76
C LEU A 517 -34.93 -5.26 -12.08
N ARG A 518 -34.51 -4.49 -13.09
CA ARG A 518 -35.17 -4.45 -14.40
C ARG A 518 -34.54 -5.37 -15.42
N SER A 519 -33.20 -5.40 -15.44
CA SER A 519 -32.48 -6.26 -16.37
C SER A 519 -31.07 -6.56 -15.86
N VAL A 520 -30.58 -7.73 -16.28
CA VAL A 520 -29.20 -8.18 -16.10
C VAL A 520 -28.63 -8.45 -17.48
N GLN A 521 -27.51 -7.85 -17.81
CA GLN A 521 -26.81 -8.01 -19.08
C GLN A 521 -25.37 -8.41 -18.85
N SER A 522 -24.91 -9.47 -19.51
CA SER A 522 -23.48 -9.83 -19.53
C SER A 522 -22.72 -8.90 -20.49
N LEU A 523 -21.59 -8.38 -20.03
CA LEU A 523 -20.68 -7.55 -20.82
C LEU A 523 -19.38 -8.33 -21.04
N LYS A 524 -19.03 -8.58 -22.31
CA LYS A 524 -17.81 -9.31 -22.73
C LYS A 524 -17.66 -10.66 -22.03
N GLU A 525 -18.76 -11.34 -21.72
CA GLU A 525 -18.78 -12.64 -21.03
C GLU A 525 -18.05 -12.67 -19.68
N LYS A 526 -17.72 -11.52 -19.13
CA LYS A 526 -16.88 -11.37 -17.93
C LYS A 526 -17.53 -10.51 -16.86
N HIS A 527 -18.31 -9.51 -17.22
CA HIS A 527 -18.88 -8.52 -16.30
C HIS A 527 -20.40 -8.53 -16.38
N LEU A 528 -21.06 -7.98 -15.37
CA LEU A 528 -22.50 -7.77 -15.37
C LEU A 528 -22.83 -6.28 -15.36
N LYS A 529 -23.85 -5.91 -16.11
CA LYS A 529 -24.52 -4.61 -16.07
C LYS A 529 -25.97 -4.83 -15.65
N LEU A 530 -26.36 -4.22 -14.55
CA LEU A 530 -27.71 -4.25 -14.02
C LEU A 530 -28.37 -2.89 -14.26
N LEU A 531 -29.65 -2.90 -14.64
CA LEU A 531 -30.51 -1.72 -14.58
C LEU A 531 -31.42 -1.84 -13.36
N ILE A 532 -31.33 -0.86 -12.47
CA ILE A 532 -31.95 -0.87 -11.15
C ILE A 532 -32.82 0.37 -10.98
N GLY A 533 -33.96 0.23 -10.31
CA GLY A 533 -34.84 1.33 -10.00
C GLY A 533 -36.14 1.34 -10.81
N ARG A 534 -36.96 2.36 -10.60
CA ARG A 534 -38.27 2.58 -11.28
C ARG A 534 -38.32 3.98 -11.89
N ASP A 535 -38.93 4.10 -13.03
CA ASP A 535 -39.21 5.37 -13.72
C ASP A 535 -37.98 6.29 -13.82
N ARG A 536 -38.03 7.45 -13.19
CA ARG A 536 -36.94 8.45 -13.21
C ARG A 536 -35.76 8.11 -12.32
N THR A 537 -35.83 7.07 -11.47
CA THR A 537 -34.77 6.65 -10.58
C THR A 537 -33.89 5.55 -11.15
N ILE A 538 -34.07 5.17 -12.43
CA ILE A 538 -33.25 4.13 -13.06
C ILE A 538 -31.77 4.54 -13.06
N ILE A 539 -30.93 3.61 -12.60
CA ILE A 539 -29.48 3.75 -12.54
C ILE A 539 -28.80 2.51 -13.12
N GLU A 540 -27.68 2.73 -13.80
CA GLU A 540 -26.79 1.64 -14.21
C GLU A 540 -25.90 1.21 -13.05
N ALA A 541 -25.76 -0.11 -12.86
CA ALA A 541 -24.90 -0.71 -11.88
C ALA A 541 -23.99 -1.73 -12.56
N LEU A 542 -22.67 -1.56 -12.43
CA LEU A 542 -21.66 -2.43 -13.02
C LEU A 542 -21.06 -3.35 -11.96
N TRP A 543 -21.00 -4.64 -12.28
CA TRP A 543 -20.33 -5.64 -11.46
C TRP A 543 -19.19 -6.30 -12.26
N TRP A 544 -18.00 -5.91 -11.92
CA TRP A 544 -16.80 -6.34 -12.62
C TRP A 544 -16.43 -7.78 -12.26
N ASN A 545 -16.06 -8.59 -13.27
CA ASN A 545 -15.67 -10.01 -13.14
C ASN A 545 -16.72 -10.88 -12.43
N ALA A 546 -18.00 -10.65 -12.69
CA ALA A 546 -19.13 -11.25 -11.98
C ALA A 546 -20.09 -12.03 -12.90
N ALA A 547 -19.66 -12.36 -14.14
CA ALA A 547 -20.53 -13.04 -15.10
C ALA A 547 -21.05 -14.39 -14.57
N GLU A 548 -20.29 -15.07 -13.73
CA GLU A 548 -20.66 -16.32 -13.05
C GLU A 548 -21.92 -16.21 -12.19
N TYR A 549 -22.22 -15.02 -11.65
CA TYR A 549 -23.43 -14.76 -10.83
C TYR A 549 -24.68 -14.46 -11.64
N SER A 550 -24.59 -14.40 -12.98
CA SER A 550 -25.74 -14.14 -13.85
C SER A 550 -26.90 -15.12 -13.64
N PRO A 551 -26.67 -16.45 -13.53
CA PRO A 551 -27.75 -17.39 -13.28
C PRO A 551 -28.48 -17.17 -11.95
N ALA A 552 -27.76 -16.76 -10.90
CA ALA A 552 -28.36 -16.48 -9.60
C ALA A 552 -29.30 -15.26 -9.65
N LEU A 553 -28.99 -14.26 -10.49
CA LEU A 553 -29.84 -13.07 -10.67
C LEU A 553 -31.00 -13.29 -11.66
N ALA A 554 -31.03 -14.42 -12.36
CA ALA A 554 -32.06 -14.70 -13.35
C ALA A 554 -33.44 -14.84 -12.70
N GLY A 555 -34.40 -14.00 -13.12
CA GLY A 555 -35.75 -14.00 -12.57
C GLY A 555 -35.96 -13.24 -11.25
N ALA A 556 -34.89 -12.71 -10.63
CA ALA A 556 -35.01 -11.86 -9.47
C ALA A 556 -35.75 -10.56 -9.82
N LYS A 557 -36.71 -10.17 -8.96
CA LYS A 557 -37.46 -8.92 -9.11
C LYS A 557 -36.86 -7.77 -8.32
N GLU A 558 -36.22 -8.10 -7.21
CA GLU A 558 -35.56 -7.17 -6.30
C GLU A 558 -34.17 -7.71 -5.92
N VAL A 559 -33.26 -6.79 -5.66
CA VAL A 559 -31.88 -7.10 -5.28
C VAL A 559 -31.42 -6.09 -4.24
N SER A 560 -30.69 -6.56 -3.25
CA SER A 560 -29.92 -5.71 -2.34
C SER A 560 -28.47 -5.69 -2.78
N LEU A 561 -27.80 -4.54 -2.66
CA LEU A 561 -26.43 -4.34 -3.15
C LEU A 561 -25.50 -3.79 -2.07
N MET A 562 -24.31 -4.35 -2.01
CA MET A 562 -23.13 -3.65 -1.51
C MET A 562 -22.45 -2.95 -2.69
N CYS A 563 -22.45 -1.62 -2.69
CA CYS A 563 -22.01 -0.85 -3.86
C CYS A 563 -21.29 0.45 -3.48
N ARG A 564 -20.56 1.00 -4.43
CA ARG A 564 -19.95 2.32 -4.38
C ARG A 564 -20.62 3.23 -5.38
N LEU A 565 -20.66 4.54 -5.07
CA LEU A 565 -21.13 5.55 -6.01
C LEU A 565 -19.97 5.96 -6.92
N GLU A 566 -20.21 5.98 -8.22
CA GLU A 566 -19.26 6.46 -9.22
C GLU A 566 -19.95 7.45 -10.17
N ILE A 567 -19.16 8.31 -10.81
CA ILE A 567 -19.60 9.18 -11.90
C ILE A 567 -19.07 8.57 -13.19
N ASN A 568 -19.97 8.26 -14.09
CA ASN A 568 -19.60 7.91 -15.46
C ASN A 568 -19.62 9.17 -16.31
N SER A 569 -18.44 9.55 -16.83
CA SER A 569 -18.27 10.71 -17.72
C SER A 569 -18.09 10.22 -19.16
N TRP A 570 -19.09 10.46 -20.00
CA TRP A 570 -19.06 10.13 -21.42
C TRP A 570 -19.59 11.31 -22.26
N ASN A 571 -18.85 11.73 -23.27
CA ASN A 571 -19.20 12.84 -24.16
C ASN A 571 -19.60 14.12 -23.39
N ASN A 572 -18.81 14.53 -22.40
CA ASN A 572 -19.05 15.67 -21.50
C ASN A 572 -20.38 15.60 -20.71
N ARG A 573 -20.98 14.42 -20.63
CA ARG A 573 -22.14 14.16 -19.76
C ARG A 573 -21.69 13.32 -18.57
N GLU A 574 -22.00 13.81 -17.37
CA GLU A 574 -21.84 13.08 -16.13
C GLU A 574 -23.15 12.39 -15.76
N THR A 575 -23.06 11.09 -15.54
CA THR A 575 -24.19 10.28 -15.07
C THR A 575 -23.77 9.51 -13.82
N ARG A 576 -24.73 9.31 -12.92
CA ARG A 576 -24.53 8.46 -11.75
C ARG A 576 -24.45 7.00 -12.17
N GLN A 577 -23.55 6.27 -11.55
CA GLN A 577 -23.36 4.83 -11.75
C GLN A 577 -23.08 4.15 -10.41
N LEU A 578 -23.53 2.91 -10.24
CA LEU A 578 -23.14 2.09 -9.10
C LEU A 578 -22.06 1.11 -9.53
N LYS A 579 -21.02 0.97 -8.71
CA LYS A 579 -20.08 -0.13 -8.80
C LYS A 579 -20.46 -1.17 -7.77
N ILE A 580 -20.97 -2.30 -8.23
CA ILE A 580 -21.38 -3.42 -7.36
C ILE A 580 -20.13 -4.12 -6.85
N ILE A 581 -20.12 -4.40 -5.55
CA ILE A 581 -19.09 -5.20 -4.86
C ILE A 581 -19.66 -6.58 -4.54
N ASP A 582 -20.95 -6.64 -4.20
CA ASP A 582 -21.69 -7.88 -3.99
C ASP A 582 -23.20 -7.61 -4.09
N ALA A 583 -23.99 -8.67 -4.31
CA ALA A 583 -25.43 -8.60 -4.40
C ALA A 583 -26.08 -9.69 -3.55
N ALA A 584 -27.32 -9.46 -3.09
CA ALA A 584 -28.18 -10.46 -2.47
C ALA A 584 -29.57 -10.39 -3.10
N ILE A 585 -30.22 -11.54 -3.28
CA ILE A 585 -31.58 -11.68 -3.78
C ILE A 585 -32.51 -11.70 -2.56
N GLU A 586 -33.58 -10.91 -2.61
CA GLU A 586 -34.61 -10.86 -1.57
C GLU A 586 -35.95 -11.45 -2.03
#